data_df5dd0b8b6a748c204e53715213d6065
#
_entry.id   df5dd0b8b6a748c204e53715213d6065
#
_cell.length_a   1.000
_cell.length_b   1.000
_cell.length_c   1.000
_cell.angle_alpha   90.00
_cell.angle_beta   90.00
_cell.angle_gamma   90.00
#
_symmetry.space_group_name_H-M   'P 1'
#
loop_
_entity.id
_entity.type
_entity.pdbx_description
1 polymer ?
#
loop_
_entity_poly.entity_id
_entity_poly.type
_entity_poly.pdbx_seq_one_letter_code
_entity_poly.pdbx_strand_id
1 'polypeptide(L)'
;MSISITPTEQKLRAIVAPKLRVSPEQVPLDKSLLEDLNLDSFDQMTVILEIEEAFAPVTISDKSAEELLTLRELAAYIDRELGYS
;
A
#
# COMPACT_ATOMS: atom_id res chain seq x y z
N MET A 1 21.95 11.77 3.65
CA MET A 1 20.68 12.32 3.20
C MET A 1 19.54 11.37 3.48
N SER A 2 18.48 11.86 4.01
CA SER A 2 17.34 11.02 4.34
C SER A 2 16.32 11.00 3.21
N ILE A 3 15.71 9.83 3.02
CA ILE A 3 14.60 9.68 2.10
C ILE A 3 13.35 9.99 2.90
N SER A 4 12.59 10.96 2.44
CA SER A 4 11.35 11.30 3.12
C SER A 4 10.27 10.29 2.74
N ILE A 5 9.83 9.53 3.73
CA ILE A 5 8.71 8.61 3.56
C ILE A 5 7.52 9.24 4.24
N THR A 6 6.40 9.36 3.51
CA THR A 6 5.22 9.99 4.06
C THR A 6 4.58 9.10 5.13
N PRO A 7 3.79 9.69 6.05
CA PRO A 7 3.08 8.87 7.04
C PRO A 7 2.19 7.83 6.38
N THR A 8 1.59 8.16 5.24
CA THR A 8 0.75 7.22 4.50
C THR A 8 1.57 6.03 4.03
N GLU A 9 2.75 6.29 3.46
CA GLU A 9 3.64 5.23 3.00
C GLU A 9 4.08 4.34 4.16
N GLN A 10 4.38 4.93 5.32
CA GLN A 10 4.77 4.16 6.49
C GLN A 10 3.66 3.25 6.96
N LYS A 11 2.42 3.73 6.96
CA LYS A 11 1.29 2.90 7.36
C LYS A 11 1.07 1.75 6.39
N LEU A 12 1.23 2.01 5.10
CA LEU A 12 1.09 0.97 4.10
C LEU A 12 2.15 -0.11 4.28
N ARG A 13 3.38 0.29 4.57
CA ARG A 13 4.44 -0.67 4.87
C ARG A 13 4.09 -1.54 6.07
N ALA A 14 3.55 -0.92 7.12
CA ALA A 14 3.17 -1.65 8.32
C ALA A 14 2.07 -2.67 8.04
N ILE A 15 1.17 -2.35 7.12
CA ILE A 15 0.09 -3.26 6.75
C ILE A 15 0.63 -4.43 5.92
N VAL A 16 1.55 -4.16 5.01
CA VAL A 16 2.06 -5.18 4.09
C VAL A 16 3.13 -6.05 4.74
N ALA A 17 3.93 -5.49 5.65
CA ALA A 17 5.07 -6.21 6.23
C ALA A 17 4.71 -7.59 6.80
N PRO A 18 3.61 -7.75 7.57
CA PRO A 18 3.26 -9.08 8.07
C PRO A 18 2.96 -10.09 6.97
N LYS A 19 2.44 -9.64 5.84
CA LYS A 19 2.14 -10.52 4.72
C LYS A 19 3.42 -11.04 4.08
N LEU A 20 4.48 -10.24 4.12
CA LEU A 20 5.77 -10.62 3.55
C LEU A 20 6.71 -11.20 4.59
N ARG A 21 6.32 -11.18 5.87
CA ARG A 21 7.12 -11.67 6.98
C ARG A 21 8.47 -10.93 7.08
N VAL A 22 8.40 -9.62 6.90
CA VAL A 22 9.57 -8.75 7.00
C VAL A 22 9.22 -7.56 7.88
N SER A 23 10.22 -6.77 8.26
CA SER A 23 9.95 -5.54 9.00
C SER A 23 9.43 -4.46 8.03
N PRO A 24 8.70 -3.47 8.53
CA PRO A 24 8.16 -2.42 7.65
C PRO A 24 9.22 -1.72 6.81
N GLU A 25 10.41 -1.52 7.36
CA GLU A 25 11.48 -0.84 6.61
C GLU A 25 11.95 -1.64 5.41
N GLN A 26 11.70 -2.94 5.41
CA GLN A 26 12.11 -3.83 4.32
C GLN A 26 11.09 -3.91 3.20
N VAL A 27 9.91 -3.32 3.39
CA VAL A 27 8.87 -3.35 2.36
C VAL A 27 9.20 -2.31 1.29
N PRO A 28 9.44 -2.73 0.04
CA PRO A 28 9.74 -1.77 -1.02
C PRO A 28 8.49 -1.00 -1.43
N LEU A 29 8.67 0.29 -1.75
CA LEU A 29 7.56 1.14 -2.17
C LEU A 29 7.35 1.13 -3.68
N ASP A 30 8.38 0.78 -4.42
CA ASP A 30 8.34 0.86 -5.88
C ASP A 30 8.22 -0.49 -6.58
N LYS A 31 7.94 -1.54 -5.83
CA LYS A 31 7.79 -2.88 -6.40
C LYS A 31 6.32 -3.27 -6.51
N SER A 32 6.02 -4.06 -7.52
CA SER A 32 4.67 -4.55 -7.72
C SER A 32 4.30 -5.57 -6.63
N LEU A 33 3.11 -5.41 -6.06
CA LEU A 33 2.65 -6.30 -5.01
C LEU A 33 2.46 -7.74 -5.50
N LEU A 34 1.99 -7.90 -6.73
CA LEU A 34 1.76 -9.24 -7.27
C LEU A 34 2.99 -9.85 -7.90
N GLU A 35 3.72 -9.05 -8.68
CA GLU A 35 4.83 -9.59 -9.47
C GLU A 35 6.12 -9.66 -8.71
N ASP A 36 6.46 -8.58 -8.00
CA ASP A 36 7.76 -8.48 -7.35
C ASP A 36 7.75 -8.95 -5.91
N LEU A 37 6.62 -8.81 -5.21
CA LEU A 37 6.51 -9.20 -3.82
C LEU A 37 5.82 -10.55 -3.63
N ASN A 38 5.38 -11.17 -4.72
CA ASN A 38 4.78 -12.51 -4.71
C ASN A 38 3.55 -12.66 -3.82
N LEU A 39 2.78 -11.60 -3.67
CA LEU A 39 1.51 -11.70 -2.99
C LEU A 39 0.49 -12.28 -3.97
N ASP A 40 -0.22 -13.30 -3.56
CA ASP A 40 -1.26 -13.86 -4.42
C ASP A 40 -2.52 -13.00 -4.35
N SER A 41 -3.53 -13.36 -5.15
CA SER A 41 -4.75 -12.56 -5.22
C SER A 41 -5.46 -12.44 -3.88
N PHE A 42 -5.42 -13.51 -3.09
CA PHE A 42 -6.06 -13.50 -1.78
C PHE A 42 -5.35 -12.54 -0.83
N ASP A 43 -4.01 -12.61 -0.79
CA ASP A 43 -3.23 -11.72 0.07
C ASP A 43 -3.40 -10.28 -0.36
N GLN A 44 -3.42 -10.02 -1.66
CA GLN A 44 -3.61 -8.66 -2.16
C GLN A 44 -4.98 -8.12 -1.75
N MET A 45 -6.03 -8.95 -1.86
CA MET A 45 -7.36 -8.52 -1.46
C MET A 45 -7.40 -8.21 0.04
N THR A 46 -6.76 -9.04 0.86
CA THR A 46 -6.69 -8.81 2.29
C THR A 46 -5.98 -7.49 2.60
N VAL A 47 -4.86 -7.23 1.92
CA VAL A 47 -4.13 -5.99 2.09
C VAL A 47 -5.00 -4.79 1.74
N ILE A 48 -5.71 -4.86 0.62
CA ILE A 48 -6.59 -3.77 0.19
C ILE A 48 -7.66 -3.50 1.24
N LEU A 49 -8.27 -4.55 1.79
CA LEU A 49 -9.28 -4.38 2.83
C LEU A 49 -8.72 -3.73 4.08
N GLU A 50 -7.52 -4.14 4.49
CA GLU A 50 -6.87 -3.54 5.64
C GLU A 50 -6.54 -2.07 5.40
N ILE A 51 -6.13 -1.75 4.18
CA ILE A 51 -5.85 -0.37 3.80
C ILE A 51 -7.12 0.47 3.88
N GLU A 52 -8.23 -0.06 3.37
CA GLU A 52 -9.49 0.67 3.42
C GLU A 52 -9.94 0.91 4.86
N GLU A 53 -9.72 -0.05 5.74
CA GLU A 53 -10.05 0.12 7.15
C GLU A 53 -9.16 1.17 7.82
N ALA A 54 -7.88 1.14 7.50
CA ALA A 54 -6.91 2.05 8.13
C ALA A 54 -7.09 3.50 7.65
N PHE A 55 -7.54 3.69 6.42
CA PHE A 55 -7.67 5.01 5.82
C PHE A 55 -9.11 5.40 5.52
N ALA A 56 -10.06 4.82 6.23
CA ALA A 56 -11.46 5.16 6.03
C ALA A 56 -11.62 6.69 6.07
N PRO A 57 -12.50 7.29 5.26
CA PRO A 57 -13.47 6.65 4.38
C PRO A 57 -12.95 6.35 2.96
N VAL A 58 -11.65 6.32 2.75
CA VAL A 58 -11.10 6.02 1.42
C VAL A 58 -11.48 4.60 1.01
N THR A 59 -11.93 4.45 -0.23
CA THR A 59 -12.23 3.14 -0.79
C THR A 59 -11.38 2.92 -2.02
N ILE A 60 -11.02 1.67 -2.27
CA ILE A 60 -10.19 1.30 -3.42
C ILE A 60 -11.00 0.35 -4.27
N SER A 61 -11.42 0.82 -5.45
CA SER A 61 -12.21 0.00 -6.37
C SER A 61 -11.31 -1.10 -6.97
N ASP A 62 -11.95 -2.13 -7.51
CA ASP A 62 -11.21 -3.20 -8.18
C ASP A 62 -10.34 -2.65 -9.31
N LYS A 63 -10.86 -1.67 -10.04
CA LYS A 63 -10.11 -1.04 -11.12
C LYS A 63 -8.89 -0.31 -10.58
N SER A 64 -9.05 0.44 -9.50
CA SER A 64 -7.92 1.15 -8.89
C SER A 64 -6.89 0.16 -8.37
N ALA A 65 -7.33 -0.93 -7.77
CA ALA A 65 -6.42 -1.95 -7.26
C ALA A 65 -5.59 -2.56 -8.38
N GLU A 66 -6.17 -2.72 -9.56
CA GLU A 66 -5.46 -3.25 -10.72
C GLU A 66 -4.43 -2.25 -11.26
N GLU A 67 -4.73 -0.97 -11.18
CA GLU A 67 -3.87 0.08 -11.71
C GLU A 67 -2.80 0.53 -10.74
N LEU A 68 -3.10 0.48 -9.44
CA LEU A 68 -2.17 0.96 -8.41
C LEU A 68 -1.38 -0.22 -7.86
N LEU A 69 -0.38 -0.64 -8.60
CA LEU A 69 0.36 -1.86 -8.31
C LEU A 69 1.45 -1.71 -7.25
N THR A 70 1.92 -0.49 -6.98
CA THR A 70 2.96 -0.27 -5.99
C THR A 70 2.40 0.47 -4.78
N LEU A 71 3.08 0.35 -3.64
CA LEU A 71 2.68 1.07 -2.44
C LEU A 71 2.81 2.58 -2.61
N ARG A 72 3.79 3.02 -3.38
CA ARG A 72 3.97 4.45 -3.64
C ARG A 72 2.76 5.02 -4.38
N GLU A 73 2.27 4.29 -5.36
CA GLU A 73 1.08 4.71 -6.10
C GLU A 73 -0.15 4.71 -5.22
N LEU A 74 -0.29 3.67 -4.38
CA LEU A 74 -1.41 3.61 -3.43
C LEU A 74 -1.36 4.77 -2.45
N ALA A 75 -0.18 5.09 -1.95
CA ALA A 75 -0.03 6.20 -1.01
C ALA A 75 -0.44 7.52 -1.66
N ALA A 76 -0.02 7.75 -2.89
CA ALA A 76 -0.40 8.97 -3.61
C ALA A 76 -1.91 9.05 -3.82
N TYR A 77 -2.52 7.92 -4.16
CA TYR A 77 -3.97 7.86 -4.34
C TYR A 77 -4.69 8.19 -3.03
N ILE A 78 -4.26 7.57 -1.93
CA ILE A 78 -4.88 7.80 -0.63
C ILE A 78 -4.72 9.24 -0.19
N ASP A 79 -3.53 9.80 -0.33
CA ASP A 79 -3.27 11.19 0.04
C ASP A 79 -4.17 12.15 -0.73
N ARG A 80 -4.37 11.88 -2.01
CA ARG A 80 -5.23 12.70 -2.84
C ARG A 80 -6.69 12.60 -2.39
N GLU A 81 -7.14 11.39 -2.07
CA GLU A 81 -8.52 11.18 -1.64
C GLU A 81 -8.79 11.80 -0.27
N LEU A 82 -7.79 11.83 0.59
CA LEU A 82 -7.91 12.45 1.91
C LEU A 82 -7.59 13.95 1.90
N GLY A 83 -7.10 14.46 0.78
CA GLY A 83 -6.78 15.87 0.68
C GLY A 83 -5.39 16.24 1.18
N TYR A 84 -4.52 15.29 1.36
CA TYR A 84 -3.13 15.53 1.79
C TYR A 84 -2.25 15.73 0.57
N SER A 85 -2.38 16.74 -0.13
CA SER A 85 -1.59 16.92 -1.35
C SER A 85 -0.25 17.58 -1.11
#